data_7b9eda3f17af43ef40f6bf028666f863
#
_entry.id   7b9eda3f17af43ef40f6bf028666f863
#
_cell.length_a   1.000
_cell.length_b   1.000
_cell.length_c   1.000
_cell.angle_alpha   90.00
_cell.angle_beta   90.00
_cell.angle_gamma   90.00
#
_symmetry.space_group_name_H-M   'P 1'
#
loop_
_entity.id
_entity.type
_entity.pdbx_description
1 polymer ?
#
loop_
_entity_poly.entity_id
_entity_poly.type
_entity_poly.pdbx_seq_one_letter_code
_entity_poly.pdbx_strand_id
1 'polypeptide(L)'
;MLPLRLASLHKLCREIDTLSVPGDVVECGVYNGGSAALMASVCTRSLLNRSVWLFDSFEGLPEPTEKDGDKARACGWWCHGDLSKVRTIFQKLGVPESCIHIVKGWFQDTFPSVRTGDIALLHIDADWYESVKLCLERFYDSVQPGGFVVIDDYGHWEGCKKATDEFLRNRSLDVTLTRVDYTGRYFQKPLKPAQAQM
;
A
#
# COMPACT_ATOMS: atom_id res chain seq x y z
N MET A 1 -6.94 -11.61 -2.55
CA MET A 1 -5.80 -11.29 -3.47
C MET A 1 -5.38 -12.52 -4.25
N LEU A 2 -5.05 -12.39 -5.54
CA LEU A 2 -4.64 -13.49 -6.43
C LEU A 2 -3.16 -13.87 -6.21
N PRO A 3 -2.75 -15.14 -6.52
CA PRO A 3 -1.38 -15.61 -6.29
C PRO A 3 -0.28 -14.77 -6.94
N LEU A 4 -0.52 -14.22 -8.14
CA LEU A 4 0.44 -13.36 -8.84
C LEU A 4 0.74 -12.07 -8.08
N ARG A 5 -0.27 -11.44 -7.46
CA ARG A 5 -0.09 -10.22 -6.66
C ARG A 5 0.70 -10.51 -5.38
N LEU A 6 0.41 -11.64 -4.71
CA LEU A 6 1.20 -12.07 -3.55
C LEU A 6 2.65 -12.35 -3.92
N ALA A 7 2.89 -13.03 -5.04
CA ALA A 7 4.26 -13.28 -5.53
C ALA A 7 4.99 -11.97 -5.87
N SER A 8 4.28 -11.00 -6.46
CA SER A 8 4.83 -9.67 -6.74
C SER A 8 5.19 -8.94 -5.45
N LEU A 9 4.30 -8.89 -4.48
CA LEU A 9 4.58 -8.26 -3.16
C LEU A 9 5.77 -8.91 -2.48
N HIS A 10 5.85 -10.24 -2.47
CA HIS A 10 7.00 -10.97 -1.93
C HIS A 10 8.30 -10.55 -2.63
N LYS A 11 8.28 -10.50 -3.98
CA LYS A 11 9.44 -10.07 -4.76
C LYS A 11 9.85 -8.64 -4.40
N LEU A 12 8.90 -7.71 -4.36
CA LEU A 12 9.18 -6.30 -4.06
C LEU A 12 9.71 -6.11 -2.64
N CYS A 13 9.17 -6.83 -1.64
CA CYS A 13 9.72 -6.82 -0.28
C CYS A 13 11.18 -7.29 -0.23
N ARG A 14 11.56 -8.25 -1.04
CA ARG A 14 12.96 -8.68 -1.15
C ARG A 14 13.82 -7.69 -1.93
N GLU A 15 13.25 -7.05 -2.92
CA GLU A 15 13.95 -6.09 -3.78
C GLU A 15 14.34 -4.82 -3.02
N ILE A 16 13.46 -4.30 -2.15
CA ILE A 16 13.82 -3.15 -1.28
C ILE A 16 14.98 -3.47 -0.33
N ASP A 17 15.14 -4.74 0.09
CA ASP A 17 16.26 -5.16 0.91
C ASP A 17 17.54 -5.27 0.05
N THR A 18 17.45 -5.88 -1.12
CA THR A 18 18.58 -6.00 -2.06
C THR A 18 19.11 -4.63 -2.47
N LEU A 19 18.22 -3.68 -2.68
CA LEU A 19 18.56 -2.30 -3.02
C LEU A 19 18.92 -1.43 -1.81
N SER A 20 18.85 -2.00 -0.61
CA SER A 20 19.08 -1.28 0.67
C SER A 20 18.25 0.00 0.79
N VAL A 21 17.01 -0.01 0.28
CA VAL A 21 16.09 1.13 0.41
C VAL A 21 15.72 1.30 1.88
N PRO A 22 15.99 2.45 2.51
CA PRO A 22 15.63 2.65 3.92
C PRO A 22 14.13 2.81 4.11
N GLY A 23 13.65 2.54 5.34
CA GLY A 23 12.26 2.76 5.73
C GLY A 23 11.43 1.49 5.89
N ASP A 24 10.20 1.70 6.30
CA ASP A 24 9.23 0.68 6.65
C ASP A 24 8.34 0.27 5.46
N VAL A 25 7.47 -0.70 5.69
CA VAL A 25 6.41 -1.10 4.76
C VAL A 25 5.08 -0.58 5.27
N VAL A 26 4.30 0.02 4.38
CA VAL A 26 2.97 0.56 4.68
C VAL A 26 1.93 -0.13 3.82
N GLU A 27 0.83 -0.59 4.41
CA GLU A 27 -0.35 -1.09 3.73
C GLU A 27 -1.58 -0.28 4.12
N CYS A 28 -2.31 0.20 3.11
CA CYS A 28 -3.60 0.87 3.25
C CYS A 28 -4.69 -0.01 2.64
N GLY A 29 -5.60 -0.52 3.48
CA GLY A 29 -6.53 -1.59 3.16
C GLY A 29 -5.94 -2.96 3.51
N VAL A 30 -6.35 -3.51 4.64
CA VAL A 30 -5.75 -4.72 5.24
C VAL A 30 -6.70 -5.91 5.16
N TYR A 31 -8.00 -5.64 5.25
CA TYR A 31 -9.07 -6.65 5.28
C TYR A 31 -8.81 -7.73 6.34
N ASN A 32 -8.49 -8.96 5.94
CA ASN A 32 -8.19 -10.09 6.83
C ASN A 32 -6.67 -10.35 6.99
N GLY A 33 -5.81 -9.47 6.49
CA GLY A 33 -4.37 -9.48 6.75
C GLY A 33 -3.52 -10.43 5.91
N GLY A 34 -4.01 -10.93 4.79
CA GLY A 34 -3.27 -11.90 3.98
C GLY A 34 -1.98 -11.34 3.36
N SER A 35 -2.06 -10.20 2.70
CA SER A 35 -0.93 -9.45 2.12
C SER A 35 -0.02 -8.90 3.22
N ALA A 36 -0.62 -8.31 4.27
CA ALA A 36 0.09 -7.83 5.44
C ALA A 36 0.99 -8.91 6.06
N ALA A 37 0.43 -10.11 6.27
CA ALA A 37 1.16 -11.23 6.84
C ALA A 37 2.32 -11.68 5.97
N LEU A 38 2.12 -11.72 4.64
CA LEU A 38 3.19 -12.03 3.70
C LEU A 38 4.32 -10.99 3.79
N MET A 39 3.99 -9.70 3.69
CA MET A 39 4.98 -8.63 3.77
C MET A 39 5.72 -8.65 5.11
N ALA A 40 5.00 -8.78 6.22
CA ALA A 40 5.61 -8.89 7.54
C ALA A 40 6.55 -10.08 7.68
N SER A 41 6.18 -11.25 7.14
CA SER A 41 7.03 -12.45 7.20
C SER A 41 8.37 -12.29 6.46
N VAL A 42 8.42 -11.42 5.45
CA VAL A 42 9.65 -11.07 4.73
C VAL A 42 10.41 -9.98 5.48
N CYS A 43 9.73 -8.91 5.87
CA CYS A 43 10.34 -7.71 6.46
C CYS A 43 10.97 -7.97 7.84
N THR A 44 10.38 -8.86 8.65
CA THR A 44 10.95 -9.25 9.96
C THR A 44 12.26 -10.04 9.86
N ARG A 45 12.61 -10.51 8.67
CA ARG A 45 13.90 -11.17 8.38
C ARG A 45 14.92 -10.21 7.75
N SER A 46 14.52 -8.97 7.52
CA SER A 46 15.40 -7.94 6.98
C SER A 46 16.41 -7.48 8.02
N LEU A 47 17.65 -7.30 7.59
CA LEU A 47 18.71 -6.70 8.43
C LEU A 47 18.50 -5.19 8.64
N LEU A 48 17.54 -4.59 7.95
CA LEU A 48 17.21 -3.17 8.06
C LEU A 48 16.15 -2.87 9.14
N ASN A 49 15.77 -3.88 9.94
CA ASN A 49 14.84 -3.75 11.08
C ASN A 49 13.54 -3.01 10.73
N ARG A 50 12.87 -3.45 9.64
CA ARG A 50 11.66 -2.79 9.15
C ARG A 50 10.45 -3.10 10.02
N SER A 51 9.62 -2.08 10.22
CA SER A 51 8.25 -2.22 10.71
C SER A 51 7.25 -2.33 9.55
N VAL A 52 6.06 -2.84 9.87
CA VAL A 52 4.92 -2.90 8.95
C VAL A 52 3.76 -2.12 9.55
N TRP A 53 3.34 -1.07 8.86
CA TRP A 53 2.23 -0.20 9.23
C TRP A 53 0.99 -0.59 8.46
N LEU A 54 -0.10 -0.83 9.16
CA LEU A 54 -1.35 -1.35 8.64
C LEU A 54 -2.49 -0.40 8.95
N PHE A 55 -3.08 0.18 7.90
CA PHE A 55 -4.18 1.11 8.03
C PHE A 55 -5.47 0.50 7.45
N ASP A 56 -6.51 0.40 8.25
CA ASP A 56 -7.82 -0.10 7.83
C ASP A 56 -8.91 0.37 8.80
N SER A 57 -10.09 0.64 8.29
CA SER A 57 -11.25 0.93 9.15
C SER A 57 -11.72 -0.33 9.90
N PHE A 58 -11.58 -1.50 9.28
CA PHE A 58 -12.22 -2.75 9.66
C PHE A 58 -13.76 -2.64 9.70
N GLU A 59 -14.30 -1.63 9.03
CA GLU A 59 -15.73 -1.34 8.90
C GLU A 59 -16.22 -1.49 7.45
N GLY A 60 -15.33 -1.96 6.55
CA GLY A 60 -15.59 -2.12 5.13
C GLY A 60 -15.15 -0.93 4.30
N LEU A 61 -15.66 -0.86 3.07
CA LEU A 61 -15.40 0.22 2.15
C LEU A 61 -16.33 1.41 2.42
N PRO A 62 -15.90 2.65 2.21
CA PRO A 62 -16.80 3.79 2.23
C PRO A 62 -17.76 3.75 1.04
N GLU A 63 -18.82 4.57 1.07
CA GLU A 63 -19.72 4.70 -0.08
C GLU A 63 -18.95 5.21 -1.30
N PRO A 64 -19.09 4.55 -2.48
CA PRO A 64 -18.45 5.00 -3.70
C PRO A 64 -19.06 6.31 -4.19
N THR A 65 -18.24 7.16 -4.78
CA THR A 65 -18.65 8.44 -5.35
C THR A 65 -18.91 8.31 -6.86
N GLU A 66 -19.32 9.41 -7.50
CA GLU A 66 -19.44 9.48 -8.96
C GLU A 66 -18.11 9.21 -9.69
N LYS A 67 -16.98 9.48 -9.02
CA LYS A 67 -15.64 9.25 -9.57
C LYS A 67 -15.27 7.77 -9.68
N ASP A 68 -15.98 6.91 -8.96
CA ASP A 68 -15.74 5.48 -8.91
C ASP A 68 -16.49 4.70 -10.01
N GLY A 69 -17.41 5.39 -10.70
CA GLY A 69 -18.17 4.85 -11.81
C GLY A 69 -19.35 3.97 -11.40
N ASP A 70 -20.16 3.58 -12.39
CA ASP A 70 -21.41 2.83 -12.16
C ASP A 70 -21.17 1.42 -11.62
N LYS A 71 -20.08 0.80 -12.03
CA LYS A 71 -19.69 -0.54 -11.56
C LYS A 71 -19.46 -0.56 -10.05
N ALA A 72 -18.77 0.42 -9.51
CA ALA A 72 -18.51 0.54 -8.07
C ALA A 72 -19.82 0.81 -7.31
N ARG A 73 -20.65 1.71 -7.82
CA ARG A 73 -21.95 2.04 -7.21
C ARG A 73 -22.94 0.88 -7.23
N ALA A 74 -22.84 -0.01 -8.22
CA ALA A 74 -23.67 -1.23 -8.30
C ALA A 74 -23.10 -2.37 -7.44
N CYS A 75 -21.87 -2.25 -6.96
CA CYS A 75 -21.21 -3.26 -6.15
C CYS A 75 -21.68 -3.13 -4.70
N GLY A 76 -22.66 -3.91 -4.28
CA GLY A 76 -23.12 -3.96 -2.88
C GLY A 76 -22.12 -4.64 -1.93
N TRP A 77 -20.86 -4.50 -2.16
CA TRP A 77 -19.79 -5.27 -1.53
C TRP A 77 -19.06 -4.44 -0.46
N TRP A 78 -19.07 -4.93 0.76
CA TRP A 78 -18.65 -4.14 1.92
C TRP A 78 -17.38 -4.66 2.61
N CYS A 79 -16.49 -5.37 2.02
CA CYS A 79 -15.15 -5.82 2.47
C CYS A 79 -14.85 -5.63 3.98
N HIS A 80 -15.73 -6.09 4.87
CA HIS A 80 -15.50 -5.95 6.30
C HIS A 80 -14.32 -6.84 6.73
N GLY A 81 -13.24 -6.20 7.12
CA GLY A 81 -12.07 -6.88 7.66
C GLY A 81 -12.29 -7.32 9.10
N ASP A 82 -11.53 -8.33 9.52
CA ASP A 82 -11.57 -8.83 10.89
C ASP A 82 -10.19 -8.68 11.55
N LEU A 83 -10.06 -7.67 12.40
CA LEU A 83 -8.83 -7.39 13.13
C LEU A 83 -8.34 -8.59 13.97
N SER A 84 -9.27 -9.41 14.48
CA SER A 84 -8.89 -10.61 15.25
C SER A 84 -8.18 -11.65 14.38
N LYS A 85 -8.63 -11.79 13.13
CA LYS A 85 -7.97 -12.66 12.15
C LYS A 85 -6.58 -12.15 11.81
N VAL A 86 -6.42 -10.84 11.60
CA VAL A 86 -5.12 -10.21 11.34
C VAL A 86 -4.13 -10.54 12.47
N ARG A 87 -4.52 -10.30 13.71
CA ARG A 87 -3.67 -10.63 14.88
C ARG A 87 -3.34 -12.11 14.96
N THR A 88 -4.34 -12.98 14.74
CA THR A 88 -4.16 -14.44 14.77
C THR A 88 -3.16 -14.90 13.71
N ILE A 89 -3.19 -14.36 12.50
CA ILE A 89 -2.24 -14.72 11.45
C ILE A 89 -0.82 -14.32 11.84
N PHE A 90 -0.60 -13.12 12.37
CA PHE A 90 0.72 -12.68 12.81
C PHE A 90 1.28 -13.55 13.94
N GLN A 91 0.45 -13.88 14.93
CA GLN A 91 0.85 -14.81 16.00
C GLN A 91 1.27 -16.18 15.46
N LYS A 92 0.50 -16.76 14.53
CA LYS A 92 0.82 -18.04 13.89
C LYS A 92 2.11 -18.02 13.09
N LEU A 93 2.45 -16.88 12.50
CA LEU A 93 3.70 -16.70 11.73
C LEU A 93 4.89 -16.33 12.62
N GLY A 94 4.69 -16.13 13.91
CA GLY A 94 5.74 -15.71 14.84
C GLY A 94 6.30 -14.32 14.53
N VAL A 95 5.49 -13.45 13.94
CA VAL A 95 5.90 -12.06 13.67
C VAL A 95 5.92 -11.29 14.98
N PRO A 96 7.03 -10.65 15.36
CA PRO A 96 7.12 -9.87 16.59
C PRO A 96 6.11 -8.71 16.61
N GLU A 97 5.35 -8.57 17.68
CA GLU A 97 4.37 -7.47 17.82
C GLU A 97 5.02 -6.09 17.73
N SER A 98 6.28 -5.96 18.18
CA SER A 98 7.05 -4.73 18.09
C SER A 98 7.31 -4.24 16.66
N CYS A 99 7.19 -5.12 15.66
CA CYS A 99 7.38 -4.79 14.25
C CYS A 99 6.06 -4.45 13.54
N ILE A 100 4.91 -4.55 14.22
CA ILE A 100 3.59 -4.40 13.58
C ILE A 100 2.82 -3.25 14.24
N HIS A 101 2.45 -2.27 13.43
CA HIS A 101 1.67 -1.12 13.85
C HIS A 101 0.30 -1.14 13.17
N ILE A 102 -0.74 -1.55 13.89
CA ILE A 102 -2.11 -1.58 13.38
C ILE A 102 -2.82 -0.30 13.78
N VAL A 103 -3.22 0.48 12.79
CA VAL A 103 -3.95 1.74 12.95
C VAL A 103 -5.38 1.53 12.47
N LYS A 104 -6.29 1.25 13.42
CA LYS A 104 -7.70 1.07 13.13
C LYS A 104 -8.40 2.42 13.02
N GLY A 105 -9.15 2.62 11.96
CA GLY A 105 -10.02 3.78 11.70
C GLY A 105 -9.98 4.21 10.24
N TRP A 106 -10.86 5.13 9.88
CA TRP A 106 -10.90 5.70 8.54
C TRP A 106 -9.63 6.51 8.26
N PHE A 107 -9.16 6.51 7.01
CA PHE A 107 -7.91 7.16 6.62
C PHE A 107 -7.90 8.65 6.94
N GLN A 108 -9.00 9.36 6.68
CA GLN A 108 -9.12 10.79 6.97
C GLN A 108 -8.96 11.12 8.46
N ASP A 109 -9.30 10.20 9.35
CA ASP A 109 -9.24 10.39 10.79
C ASP A 109 -7.88 9.98 11.38
N THR A 110 -7.25 8.97 10.80
CA THR A 110 -6.02 8.35 11.34
C THR A 110 -4.75 8.96 10.75
N PHE A 111 -4.71 9.28 9.47
CA PHE A 111 -3.51 9.79 8.80
C PHE A 111 -2.94 11.07 9.40
N PRO A 112 -3.75 12.05 9.88
CA PRO A 112 -3.20 13.27 10.47
C PRO A 112 -2.36 13.04 11.72
N SER A 113 -2.70 12.02 12.52
CA SER A 113 -2.10 11.74 13.83
C SER A 113 -0.92 10.77 13.81
N VAL A 114 -0.73 10.01 12.71
CA VAL A 114 0.29 8.96 12.62
C VAL A 114 1.50 9.43 11.82
N ARG A 115 2.70 9.05 12.25
CA ARG A 115 3.97 9.28 11.55
C ARG A 115 4.67 7.94 11.34
N THR A 116 4.79 7.53 10.09
CA THR A 116 5.44 6.26 9.72
C THR A 116 6.96 6.39 9.50
N GLY A 117 7.47 7.63 9.43
CA GLY A 117 8.85 7.85 8.99
C GLY A 117 9.03 7.57 7.49
N ASP A 118 10.25 7.13 7.14
CA ASP A 118 10.61 6.73 5.78
C ASP A 118 9.89 5.45 5.38
N ILE A 119 9.52 5.34 4.11
CA ILE A 119 8.79 4.20 3.55
C ILE A 119 9.62 3.58 2.41
N ALA A 120 9.87 2.28 2.48
CA ALA A 120 10.51 1.53 1.42
C ALA A 120 9.49 0.93 0.43
N LEU A 121 8.32 0.53 0.92
CA LEU A 121 7.23 0.00 0.11
C LEU A 121 5.89 0.50 0.63
N LEU A 122 5.11 1.11 -0.27
CA LEU A 122 3.73 1.52 -0.03
C LEU A 122 2.79 0.63 -0.86
N HIS A 123 1.93 -0.13 -0.18
CA HIS A 123 0.88 -0.93 -0.79
C HIS A 123 -0.48 -0.29 -0.56
N ILE A 124 -1.21 0.03 -1.63
CA ILE A 124 -2.54 0.65 -1.61
C ILE A 124 -3.56 -0.34 -2.19
N ASP A 125 -4.41 -0.88 -1.33
CA ASP A 125 -5.52 -1.79 -1.61
C ASP A 125 -6.82 -1.16 -1.05
N ALA A 126 -7.19 -0.01 -1.62
CA ALA A 126 -8.19 0.92 -1.06
C ALA A 126 -9.36 1.23 -2.02
N ASP A 127 -9.45 0.51 -3.13
CA ASP A 127 -10.50 0.45 -4.13
C ASP A 127 -10.94 1.81 -4.74
N TRP A 128 -11.43 2.75 -3.92
CA TRP A 128 -12.13 3.96 -4.37
C TRP A 128 -11.22 5.16 -4.57
N TYR A 129 -11.67 6.06 -5.43
CA TYR A 129 -10.95 7.28 -5.82
C TYR A 129 -10.45 8.10 -4.63
N GLU A 130 -11.34 8.45 -3.70
CA GLU A 130 -10.94 9.33 -2.58
C GLU A 130 -9.97 8.62 -1.63
N SER A 131 -10.16 7.32 -1.40
CA SER A 131 -9.28 6.51 -0.55
C SER A 131 -7.88 6.39 -1.15
N VAL A 132 -7.79 6.01 -2.43
CA VAL A 132 -6.50 5.87 -3.14
C VAL A 132 -5.78 7.22 -3.24
N LYS A 133 -6.51 8.29 -3.57
CA LYS A 133 -5.98 9.65 -3.62
C LYS A 133 -5.37 10.04 -2.28
N LEU A 134 -6.12 9.85 -1.19
CA LEU A 134 -5.67 10.20 0.16
C LEU A 134 -4.41 9.42 0.57
N CYS A 135 -4.33 8.12 0.23
CA CYS A 135 -3.15 7.31 0.49
C CYS A 135 -1.92 7.83 -0.27
N LEU A 136 -2.07 8.14 -1.56
CA LEU A 136 -0.98 8.67 -2.38
C LEU A 136 -0.51 10.03 -1.87
N GLU A 137 -1.42 10.95 -1.60
CA GLU A 137 -1.11 12.30 -1.10
C GLU A 137 -0.43 12.24 0.27
N ARG A 138 -0.83 11.30 1.12
CA ARG A 138 -0.29 11.17 2.48
C ARG A 138 1.10 10.55 2.52
N PHE A 139 1.35 9.52 1.76
CA PHE A 139 2.52 8.68 1.96
C PHE A 139 3.59 8.76 0.87
N TYR A 140 3.24 9.20 -0.35
CA TYR A 140 4.21 9.20 -1.46
C TYR A 140 5.49 9.96 -1.14
N ASP A 141 5.40 11.12 -0.49
CA ASP A 141 6.57 11.93 -0.19
C ASP A 141 7.54 11.22 0.78
N SER A 142 7.00 10.38 1.67
CA SER A 142 7.78 9.53 2.60
C SER A 142 8.38 8.29 1.92
N VAL A 143 7.87 7.86 0.76
CA VAL A 143 8.50 6.75 0.01
C VAL A 143 9.90 7.18 -0.40
N GLN A 144 10.90 6.38 -0.07
CA GLN A 144 12.28 6.71 -0.38
C GLN A 144 12.60 6.49 -1.86
N PRO A 145 13.57 7.23 -2.45
CA PRO A 145 14.05 6.96 -3.79
C PRO A 145 14.47 5.49 -3.96
N GLY A 146 14.01 4.85 -5.03
CA GLY A 146 14.20 3.41 -5.24
C GLY A 146 13.17 2.52 -4.54
N GLY A 147 12.33 3.07 -3.65
CA GLY A 147 11.21 2.37 -3.04
C GLY A 147 10.05 2.15 -4.02
N PHE A 148 9.10 1.32 -3.64
CA PHE A 148 7.99 0.93 -4.51
C PHE A 148 6.65 1.44 -4.01
N VAL A 149 5.78 1.78 -4.96
CA VAL A 149 4.36 2.05 -4.74
C VAL A 149 3.56 1.00 -5.51
N VAL A 150 2.72 0.26 -4.81
CA VAL A 150 1.86 -0.80 -5.36
C VAL A 150 0.41 -0.35 -5.26
N ILE A 151 -0.32 -0.42 -6.38
CA ILE A 151 -1.74 -0.09 -6.51
C ILE A 151 -2.48 -1.37 -6.90
N ASP A 152 -3.25 -1.94 -5.96
CA ASP A 152 -3.82 -3.27 -6.13
C ASP A 152 -4.95 -3.31 -7.17
N ASP A 153 -5.73 -2.25 -7.29
CA ASP A 153 -6.99 -2.22 -8.04
C ASP A 153 -7.00 -1.31 -9.26
N TYR A 154 -5.85 -0.83 -9.70
CA TYR A 154 -5.72 0.09 -10.83
C TYR A 154 -6.42 -0.38 -12.11
N GLY A 155 -6.36 -1.67 -12.42
CA GLY A 155 -6.99 -2.23 -13.63
C GLY A 155 -8.45 -2.63 -13.45
N HIS A 156 -9.00 -2.54 -12.24
CA HIS A 156 -10.33 -3.03 -11.89
C HIS A 156 -11.36 -1.92 -11.64
N TRP A 157 -10.98 -0.90 -10.88
CA TRP A 157 -11.85 0.20 -10.47
C TRP A 157 -11.47 1.50 -11.17
N GLU A 158 -12.46 2.14 -11.79
CA GLU A 158 -12.28 3.41 -12.50
C GLU A 158 -11.77 4.51 -11.56
N GLY A 159 -12.28 4.56 -10.33
CA GLY A 159 -11.87 5.51 -9.30
C GLY A 159 -10.40 5.35 -8.90
N CYS A 160 -9.97 4.12 -8.65
CA CYS A 160 -8.57 3.80 -8.34
C CYS A 160 -7.63 4.25 -9.46
N LYS A 161 -7.97 3.88 -10.71
CA LYS A 161 -7.21 4.27 -11.89
C LYS A 161 -7.14 5.79 -12.02
N LYS A 162 -8.26 6.47 -11.93
CA LYS A 162 -8.37 7.93 -12.06
C LYS A 162 -7.54 8.65 -10.99
N ALA A 163 -7.64 8.25 -9.73
CA ALA A 163 -6.86 8.83 -8.64
C ALA A 163 -5.36 8.69 -8.88
N THR A 164 -4.92 7.51 -9.32
CA THR A 164 -3.52 7.23 -9.61
C THR A 164 -3.01 8.08 -10.78
N ASP A 165 -3.73 8.08 -11.91
CA ASP A 165 -3.34 8.83 -13.12
C ASP A 165 -3.29 10.34 -12.86
N GLU A 166 -4.25 10.88 -12.10
CA GLU A 166 -4.27 12.29 -11.70
C GLU A 166 -3.09 12.63 -10.78
N PHE A 167 -2.80 11.78 -9.80
CA PHE A 167 -1.68 11.97 -8.89
C PHE A 167 -0.35 12.02 -9.66
N LEU A 168 -0.10 11.05 -10.54
CA LEU A 168 1.14 10.99 -11.34
C LEU A 168 1.28 12.23 -12.23
N ARG A 169 0.21 12.62 -12.90
CA ARG A 169 0.19 13.82 -13.77
C ARG A 169 0.43 15.10 -12.98
N ASN A 170 -0.29 15.30 -11.87
CA ASN A 170 -0.21 16.53 -11.06
C ASN A 170 1.18 16.72 -10.43
N ARG A 171 1.87 15.61 -10.17
CA ARG A 171 3.24 15.61 -9.66
C ARG A 171 4.30 15.56 -10.75
N SER A 172 3.90 15.55 -12.04
CA SER A 172 4.80 15.42 -13.19
C SER A 172 5.76 14.23 -13.05
N LEU A 173 5.23 13.10 -12.54
CA LEU A 173 6.02 11.90 -12.33
C LEU A 173 6.08 11.08 -13.62
N ASP A 174 7.25 10.99 -14.21
CA ASP A 174 7.53 10.08 -15.34
C ASP A 174 7.98 8.72 -14.80
N VAL A 175 6.98 7.84 -14.56
CA VAL A 175 7.21 6.50 -14.05
C VAL A 175 6.48 5.46 -14.90
N THR A 176 7.07 4.27 -15.00
CA THR A 176 6.45 3.14 -15.70
C THR A 176 5.58 2.35 -14.73
N LEU A 177 4.26 2.34 -14.96
CA LEU A 177 3.33 1.46 -14.24
C LEU A 177 3.50 0.01 -14.72
N THR A 178 4.24 -0.78 -13.98
CA THR A 178 4.47 -2.21 -14.28
C THR A 178 3.22 -3.01 -13.95
N ARG A 179 2.73 -3.76 -14.93
CA ARG A 179 1.57 -4.63 -14.76
C ARG A 179 1.94 -5.91 -14.02
N VAL A 180 1.19 -6.25 -12.98
CA VAL A 180 1.30 -7.51 -12.24
C VAL A 180 0.33 -8.55 -12.82
N ASP A 181 -0.95 -8.20 -12.84
CA ASP A 181 -2.04 -9.02 -13.39
C ASP A 181 -3.12 -8.13 -14.03
N TYR A 182 -4.37 -8.57 -14.03
CA TYR A 182 -5.48 -7.78 -14.55
C TYR A 182 -5.65 -6.47 -13.76
N THR A 183 -5.56 -6.49 -12.43
CA THR A 183 -5.83 -5.34 -11.57
C THR A 183 -4.55 -4.62 -11.12
N GLY A 184 -3.58 -5.36 -10.57
CA GLY A 184 -2.43 -4.83 -9.87
C GLY A 184 -1.43 -4.11 -10.77
N ARG A 185 -0.92 -2.98 -10.27
CA ARG A 185 0.21 -2.22 -10.85
C ARG A 185 1.18 -1.83 -9.76
N TYR A 186 2.43 -1.63 -10.13
CA TYR A 186 3.38 -0.97 -9.26
C TYR A 186 4.33 -0.09 -10.07
N PHE A 187 4.97 0.84 -9.39
CA PHE A 187 6.08 1.60 -9.93
C PHE A 187 7.15 1.83 -8.87
N GLN A 188 8.37 2.05 -9.32
CA GLN A 188 9.49 2.42 -8.47
C GLN A 188 9.60 3.94 -8.41
N LYS A 189 9.74 4.50 -7.21
CA LYS A 189 10.00 5.93 -7.06
C LYS A 189 11.36 6.26 -7.66
N PRO A 190 11.46 7.26 -8.55
CA PRO A 190 12.70 7.63 -9.20
C PRO A 190 13.81 7.93 -8.16
N LEU A 191 15.01 7.51 -8.47
CA LEU A 191 16.20 7.95 -7.73
C LEU A 191 16.33 9.47 -7.89
N LYS A 192 16.69 10.18 -6.81
CA LYS A 192 17.04 11.60 -6.95
C LYS A 192 18.20 11.69 -7.94
N PRO A 193 18.15 12.62 -8.92
CA PRO A 193 19.31 12.84 -9.75
C PRO A 193 20.50 13.15 -8.85
N ALA A 194 21.64 12.52 -9.12
CA ALA A 194 22.87 12.82 -8.40
C ALA A 194 23.06 14.35 -8.47
N GLN A 195 23.12 15.02 -7.31
CA GLN A 195 23.47 16.43 -7.28
C GLN A 195 24.85 16.53 -7.92
N ALA A 196 24.92 17.20 -9.08
CA ALA A 196 26.20 17.53 -9.68
C ALA A 196 26.99 18.30 -8.61
N GLN A 197 28.04 17.70 -8.08
CA GLN A 197 28.97 18.41 -7.21
C GLN A 197 29.58 19.52 -8.06
N MET A 198 29.13 20.77 -7.79
CA MET A 198 29.80 21.97 -8.35
C MET A 198 31.06 22.23 -7.53
#